data_a6423a6dc2d6789b8ceb64c0821deb83
#
_entry.id   a6423a6dc2d6789b8ceb64c0821deb83
#
_cell.length_a   1.000
_cell.length_b   1.000
_cell.length_c   1.000
_cell.angle_alpha   90.00
_cell.angle_beta   90.00
_cell.angle_gamma   90.00
#
_symmetry.space_group_name_H-M   'P 1'
#
loop_
_entity.id
_entity.type
_entity.pdbx_description
1 polymer ?
#
loop_
_entity_poly.entity_id
_entity_poly.type
_entity_poly.pdbx_seq_one_letter_code
_entity_poly.pdbx_strand_id
1 'polypeptide(L)'
;MKRYQALVSDTHAILHHAAGGLRLGAEAAAHFEACEQQKAVLYVPAAVIWEVAVLARAGKIDLGRSPQRFFEDLFSNPAFQPMDLTPEQIYLAYDIRPNEDPFDALICAAARSVELPLLTNDSEIEDSGLGVVW
;
A
#
# COMPACT_ATOMS: atom_id res chain seq x y z
N MET A 1 -20.94 3.67 -5.15
CA MET A 1 -19.53 3.54 -4.71
C MET A 1 -18.61 4.07 -5.78
N LYS A 2 -17.67 4.93 -5.37
CA LYS A 2 -16.70 5.51 -6.28
C LYS A 2 -15.66 4.47 -6.68
N ARG A 3 -15.31 4.42 -7.96
CA ARG A 3 -14.29 3.51 -8.48
C ARG A 3 -13.07 4.29 -8.95
N TYR A 4 -11.89 3.70 -8.76
CA TYR A 4 -10.60 4.28 -9.14
C TYR A 4 -9.90 3.36 -10.13
N GLN A 5 -9.24 3.94 -11.13
CA GLN A 5 -8.44 3.15 -12.06
C GLN A 5 -7.10 2.72 -11.43
N ALA A 6 -6.55 3.56 -10.59
CA ALA A 6 -5.28 3.28 -9.94
C ALA A 6 -5.24 3.89 -8.53
N LEU A 7 -4.65 3.16 -7.61
CA LEU A 7 -4.39 3.60 -6.24
C LEU A 7 -2.99 3.16 -5.83
N VAL A 8 -2.49 3.76 -4.75
CA VAL A 8 -1.25 3.32 -4.10
C VAL A 8 -1.65 2.66 -2.78
N SER A 9 -1.02 1.53 -2.44
CA SER A 9 -1.38 0.77 -1.24
C SER A 9 -0.49 1.12 -0.05
N ASP A 10 -1.08 1.15 1.15
CA ASP A 10 -0.29 1.09 2.37
C ASP A 10 -0.01 -0.38 2.74
N THR A 11 0.75 -0.58 3.83
CA THR A 11 1.15 -1.91 4.27
C THR A 11 -0.02 -2.75 4.76
N HIS A 12 -0.90 -2.15 5.57
CA HIS A 12 -2.00 -2.89 6.18
C HIS A 12 -3.04 -3.34 5.17
N ALA A 13 -3.27 -2.57 4.11
CA ALA A 13 -4.19 -2.96 3.04
C ALA A 13 -3.74 -4.27 2.39
N ILE A 14 -2.46 -4.40 2.07
CA ILE A 14 -1.90 -5.63 1.50
C ILE A 14 -2.06 -6.80 2.49
N LEU A 15 -1.76 -6.59 3.76
CA LEU A 15 -1.86 -7.63 4.78
C LEU A 15 -3.31 -8.06 5.02
N HIS A 16 -4.25 -7.12 5.05
CA HIS A 16 -5.67 -7.45 5.18
C HIS A 16 -6.19 -8.21 3.96
N HIS A 17 -5.78 -7.83 2.78
CA HIS A 17 -6.14 -8.57 1.56
C HIS A 17 -5.61 -10.00 1.61
N ALA A 18 -4.36 -10.19 2.01
CA ALA A 18 -3.75 -11.50 2.14
C ALA A 18 -4.45 -12.39 3.17
N ALA A 19 -5.02 -11.77 4.20
CA ALA A 19 -5.74 -12.47 5.27
C ALA A 19 -7.22 -12.73 4.95
N GLY A 20 -7.65 -12.54 3.70
CA GLY A 20 -9.02 -12.81 3.26
C GLY A 20 -9.90 -11.58 3.08
N GLY A 21 -9.40 -10.39 3.39
CA GLY A 21 -10.08 -9.13 3.08
C GLY A 21 -11.18 -8.70 4.03
N LEU A 22 -11.41 -9.43 5.14
CA LEU A 22 -12.52 -9.12 6.04
C LEU A 22 -12.43 -7.76 6.73
N ARG A 23 -11.21 -7.23 6.86
CA ARG A 23 -10.96 -5.93 7.50
C ARG A 23 -10.88 -4.76 6.53
N LEU A 24 -11.00 -5.03 5.22
CA LEU A 24 -11.00 -3.98 4.22
C LEU A 24 -12.33 -3.23 4.26
N GLY A 25 -12.28 -1.91 4.09
CA GLY A 25 -13.47 -1.11 3.85
C GLY A 25 -14.07 -1.44 2.49
N ALA A 26 -15.30 -0.96 2.24
CA ALA A 26 -16.04 -1.29 1.02
C ALA A 26 -15.31 -0.85 -0.26
N GLU A 27 -14.72 0.35 -0.25
CA GLU A 27 -14.00 0.86 -1.42
C GLU A 27 -12.68 0.11 -1.63
N ALA A 28 -11.97 -0.19 -0.54
CA ALA A 28 -10.74 -0.97 -0.60
C ALA A 28 -10.99 -2.37 -1.16
N ALA A 29 -12.02 -3.06 -0.64
CA ALA A 29 -12.38 -4.39 -1.11
C ALA A 29 -12.77 -4.38 -2.60
N ALA A 30 -13.52 -3.36 -3.03
CA ALA A 30 -13.91 -3.21 -4.43
C ALA A 30 -12.69 -2.98 -5.33
N HIS A 31 -11.68 -2.24 -4.85
CA HIS A 31 -10.47 -2.00 -5.63
C HIS A 31 -9.65 -3.27 -5.81
N PHE A 32 -9.47 -4.05 -4.72
CA PHE A 32 -8.78 -5.34 -4.83
C PHE A 32 -9.51 -6.29 -5.77
N GLU A 33 -10.84 -6.34 -5.71
CA GLU A 33 -11.60 -7.17 -6.63
C GLU A 33 -11.40 -6.73 -8.08
N ALA A 34 -11.43 -5.41 -8.34
CA ALA A 34 -11.17 -4.88 -9.67
C ALA A 34 -9.76 -5.24 -10.16
N CYS A 35 -8.77 -5.21 -9.27
CA CYS A 35 -7.40 -5.63 -9.60
C CYS A 35 -7.33 -7.13 -9.93
N GLU A 36 -8.03 -7.97 -9.17
CA GLU A 36 -8.09 -9.41 -9.46
C GLU A 36 -8.66 -9.70 -10.85
N GLN A 37 -9.58 -8.86 -11.31
CA GLN A 37 -10.18 -8.94 -12.64
C GLN A 37 -9.38 -8.16 -13.69
N GLN A 38 -8.22 -7.61 -13.33
CA GLN A 38 -7.36 -6.80 -14.17
C GLN A 38 -8.08 -5.57 -14.78
N LYS A 39 -9.01 -4.99 -14.02
CA LYS A 39 -9.77 -3.80 -14.39
C LYS A 39 -9.27 -2.54 -13.69
N ALA A 40 -8.31 -2.66 -12.79
CA ALA A 40 -7.71 -1.56 -12.05
C ALA A 40 -6.26 -1.90 -11.73
N VAL A 41 -5.52 -0.93 -11.24
CA VAL A 41 -4.11 -1.09 -10.86
C VAL A 41 -3.93 -0.68 -9.41
N LEU A 42 -3.11 -1.43 -8.69
CA LEU A 42 -2.65 -1.07 -7.35
C LEU A 42 -1.14 -1.05 -7.34
N TYR A 43 -0.57 0.12 -7.08
CA TYR A 43 0.88 0.27 -6.92
C TYR A 43 1.27 -0.06 -5.48
N VAL A 44 2.33 -0.83 -5.34
CA VAL A 44 2.85 -1.26 -4.04
C VAL A 44 4.22 -0.64 -3.86
N PRO A 45 4.34 0.40 -3.02
CA PRO A 45 5.64 1.04 -2.80
C PRO A 45 6.69 0.09 -2.25
N ALA A 46 7.95 0.31 -2.62
CA ALA A 46 9.07 -0.46 -2.08
C ALA A 46 9.10 -0.42 -0.55
N ALA A 47 8.69 0.70 0.06
CA ALA A 47 8.60 0.83 1.51
C ALA A 47 7.60 -0.17 2.11
N VAL A 48 6.49 -0.47 1.42
CA VAL A 48 5.53 -1.48 1.86
C VAL A 48 6.19 -2.86 1.85
N ILE A 49 6.90 -3.18 0.79
CA ILE A 49 7.62 -4.47 0.67
C ILE A 49 8.59 -4.63 1.83
N TRP A 50 9.35 -3.58 2.13
CA TRP A 50 10.32 -3.59 3.22
C TRP A 50 9.65 -3.71 4.59
N GLU A 51 8.58 -2.96 4.82
CA GLU A 51 7.85 -3.03 6.10
C GLU A 51 7.28 -4.43 6.34
N VAL A 52 6.68 -5.04 5.33
CA VAL A 52 6.19 -6.43 5.43
C VAL A 52 7.33 -7.38 5.78
N ALA A 53 8.48 -7.23 5.13
CA ALA A 53 9.65 -8.07 5.40
C ALA A 53 10.14 -7.89 6.85
N VAL A 54 10.18 -6.65 7.35
CA VAL A 54 10.57 -6.35 8.73
C VAL A 54 9.59 -6.97 9.72
N LEU A 55 8.28 -6.83 9.48
CA LEU A 55 7.25 -7.40 10.35
C LEU A 55 7.31 -8.94 10.38
N ALA A 56 7.51 -9.55 9.22
CA ALA A 56 7.65 -11.01 9.13
C ALA A 56 8.89 -11.49 9.89
N ARG A 57 10.02 -10.81 9.73
CA ARG A 57 11.27 -11.17 10.41
C ARG A 57 11.14 -11.03 11.92
N ALA A 58 10.40 -10.04 12.39
CA ALA A 58 10.16 -9.80 13.81
C ALA A 58 9.10 -10.76 14.41
N GLY A 59 8.49 -11.63 13.59
CA GLY A 59 7.46 -12.54 14.05
C GLY A 59 6.12 -11.88 14.35
N LYS A 60 5.91 -10.64 13.89
CA LYS A 60 4.67 -9.90 14.12
C LYS A 60 3.56 -10.28 13.14
N ILE A 61 3.91 -10.86 12.02
CA ILE A 61 2.99 -11.40 11.03
C ILE A 61 3.53 -12.73 10.53
N ASP A 62 2.63 -13.58 10.05
CA ASP A 62 2.97 -14.87 9.44
C ASP A 62 2.43 -14.90 8.02
N LEU A 63 3.34 -14.83 7.04
CA LEU A 63 2.98 -14.90 5.62
C LEU A 63 2.82 -16.35 5.13
N GLY A 64 3.22 -17.35 5.94
CA GLY A 64 3.23 -18.74 5.54
C GLY A 64 4.33 -19.09 4.53
N ARG A 65 5.14 -18.12 4.13
CA ARG A 65 6.23 -18.25 3.15
C ARG A 65 7.15 -17.03 3.25
N SER A 66 8.25 -17.02 2.50
CA SER A 66 9.15 -15.87 2.53
C SER A 66 8.48 -14.62 1.97
N PRO A 67 8.89 -13.41 2.42
CA PRO A 67 8.39 -12.17 1.82
C PRO A 67 8.61 -12.11 0.31
N GLN A 68 9.73 -12.62 -0.19
CA GLN A 68 10.01 -12.65 -1.62
C GLN A 68 8.95 -13.44 -2.37
N ARG A 69 8.63 -14.66 -1.91
CA ARG A 69 7.61 -15.48 -2.56
C ARG A 69 6.22 -14.85 -2.47
N PHE A 70 5.91 -14.24 -1.34
CA PHE A 70 4.64 -13.55 -1.15
C PHE A 70 4.46 -12.46 -2.22
N PHE A 71 5.46 -11.61 -2.40
CA PHE A 71 5.37 -10.52 -3.37
C PHE A 71 5.50 -10.99 -4.82
N GLU A 72 6.31 -12.01 -5.08
CA GLU A 72 6.37 -12.60 -6.43
C GLU A 72 4.99 -13.12 -6.86
N ASP A 73 4.27 -13.76 -5.94
CA ASP A 73 2.92 -14.24 -6.23
C ASP A 73 1.95 -13.07 -6.44
N LEU A 74 2.02 -12.05 -5.59
CA LEU A 74 1.17 -10.88 -5.74
C LEU A 74 1.40 -10.22 -7.10
N PHE A 75 2.65 -9.98 -7.46
CA PHE A 75 3.02 -9.30 -8.70
C PHE A 75 2.88 -10.19 -9.94
N SER A 76 2.55 -11.47 -9.78
CA SER A 76 2.23 -12.34 -10.92
C SER A 76 0.94 -11.87 -11.62
N ASN A 77 0.06 -11.17 -10.91
CA ASN A 77 -1.06 -10.46 -11.51
C ASN A 77 -0.58 -9.05 -11.89
N PRO A 78 -0.59 -8.69 -13.19
CA PRO A 78 -0.05 -7.39 -13.64
C PRO A 78 -0.81 -6.18 -13.11
N ALA A 79 -1.99 -6.36 -12.52
CA ALA A 79 -2.71 -5.27 -11.87
C ALA A 79 -2.02 -4.80 -10.58
N PHE A 80 -1.21 -5.66 -9.96
CA PHE A 80 -0.40 -5.29 -8.79
C PHE A 80 1.02 -5.01 -9.25
N GLN A 81 1.48 -3.77 -9.07
CA GLN A 81 2.78 -3.35 -9.59
C GLN A 81 3.66 -2.77 -8.49
N PRO A 82 4.93 -3.23 -8.41
CA PRO A 82 5.86 -2.61 -7.47
C PRO A 82 6.20 -1.20 -7.91
N MET A 83 6.40 -0.31 -6.94
CA MET A 83 6.80 1.07 -7.18
C MET A 83 8.14 1.32 -6.52
N ASP A 84 9.13 1.74 -7.31
CA ASP A 84 10.46 2.04 -6.81
C ASP A 84 10.46 3.23 -5.86
N LEU A 85 11.36 3.20 -4.89
CA LEU A 85 11.63 4.33 -4.01
C LEU A 85 12.74 5.18 -4.64
N THR A 86 12.43 6.45 -4.89
CA THR A 86 13.35 7.38 -5.52
C THR A 86 13.87 8.42 -4.52
N PRO A 87 15.02 9.08 -4.79
CA PRO A 87 15.49 10.18 -3.95
C PRO A 87 14.43 11.29 -3.80
N GLU A 88 13.70 11.59 -4.87
CA GLU A 88 12.65 12.61 -4.85
C GLU A 88 11.54 12.26 -3.88
N GLN A 89 11.15 10.98 -3.81
CA GLN A 89 10.18 10.51 -2.84
C GLN A 89 10.70 10.65 -1.40
N ILE A 90 11.98 10.42 -1.19
CA ILE A 90 12.60 10.58 0.14
C ILE A 90 12.56 12.04 0.59
N TYR A 91 12.88 12.97 -0.32
CA TYR A 91 12.81 14.41 0.00
C TYR A 91 11.37 14.81 0.33
N LEU A 92 10.41 14.30 -0.43
CA LEU A 92 8.99 14.55 -0.22
C LEU A 92 8.51 13.95 1.12
N ALA A 93 9.00 12.77 1.48
CA ALA A 93 8.67 12.12 2.75
C ALA A 93 9.13 12.96 3.95
N TYR A 94 10.29 13.58 3.83
CA TYR A 94 10.81 14.48 4.86
C TYR A 94 9.85 15.65 5.10
N ASP A 95 9.24 16.18 4.05
CA ASP A 95 8.31 17.32 4.16
C ASP A 95 6.92 16.89 4.64
N ILE A 96 6.41 15.75 4.17
CA ILE A 96 5.05 15.32 4.48
C ILE A 96 4.90 14.86 5.93
N ARG A 97 5.68 13.92 6.37
CA ARG A 97 5.71 13.32 7.73
C ARG A 97 4.36 13.36 8.45
N PRO A 98 3.41 12.48 8.09
CA PRO A 98 2.07 12.52 8.70
C PRO A 98 2.08 12.18 10.19
N ASN A 99 3.11 11.45 10.65
CA ASN A 99 3.29 11.01 12.02
C ASN A 99 4.77 10.67 12.25
N GLU A 100 5.07 9.97 13.35
CA GLU A 100 6.45 9.59 13.68
C GLU A 100 6.92 8.30 12.99
N ASP A 101 6.04 7.61 12.27
CA ASP A 101 6.38 6.36 11.59
C ASP A 101 7.10 6.67 10.26
N PRO A 102 8.38 6.28 10.12
CA PRO A 102 9.12 6.54 8.90
C PRO A 102 8.58 5.80 7.68
N PHE A 103 7.94 4.64 7.86
CA PHE A 103 7.32 3.94 6.74
C PHE A 103 6.11 4.71 6.20
N ASP A 104 5.28 5.25 7.09
CA ASP A 104 4.11 6.03 6.66
C ASP A 104 4.52 7.25 5.87
N ALA A 105 5.62 7.92 6.24
CA ALA A 105 6.14 9.06 5.49
C ALA A 105 6.52 8.66 4.06
N LEU A 106 7.23 7.54 3.89
CA LEU A 106 7.64 7.04 2.58
C LEU A 106 6.46 6.61 1.73
N ILE A 107 5.47 5.96 2.35
CA ILE A 107 4.26 5.50 1.66
C ILE A 107 3.43 6.69 1.18
N CYS A 108 3.25 7.70 2.03
CA CYS A 108 2.56 8.94 1.64
C CYS A 108 3.29 9.65 0.50
N ALA A 109 4.62 9.71 0.55
CA ALA A 109 5.42 10.31 -0.50
C ALA A 109 5.26 9.57 -1.84
N ALA A 110 5.18 8.24 -1.80
CA ALA A 110 4.96 7.44 -2.99
C ALA A 110 3.63 7.82 -3.67
N ALA A 111 2.56 7.90 -2.89
CA ALA A 111 1.24 8.28 -3.41
C ALA A 111 1.25 9.71 -3.96
N ARG A 112 1.84 10.66 -3.23
CA ARG A 112 1.92 12.05 -3.65
C ARG A 112 2.73 12.21 -4.94
N SER A 113 3.82 11.45 -5.09
CA SER A 113 4.70 11.55 -6.25
C SER A 113 4.02 11.19 -7.57
N VAL A 114 2.99 10.35 -7.52
CA VAL A 114 2.21 9.95 -8.70
C VAL A 114 0.81 10.55 -8.70
N GLU A 115 0.52 11.43 -7.74
CA GLU A 115 -0.76 12.13 -7.63
C GLU A 115 -1.96 11.19 -7.60
N LEU A 116 -1.83 10.08 -6.87
CA LEU A 116 -2.90 9.12 -6.67
C LEU A 116 -3.31 9.06 -5.20
N PRO A 117 -4.57 8.73 -4.91
CA PRO A 117 -4.98 8.49 -3.53
C PRO A 117 -4.27 7.28 -2.94
N LEU A 118 -4.12 7.29 -1.63
CA LEU A 118 -3.56 6.18 -0.87
C LEU A 118 -4.68 5.31 -0.31
N LEU A 119 -4.58 4.01 -0.52
CA LEU A 119 -5.50 3.03 0.03
C LEU A 119 -5.04 2.72 1.47
N THR A 120 -5.69 3.34 2.44
CA THR A 120 -5.33 3.27 3.85
C THR A 120 -6.50 3.57 4.76
N ASN A 121 -6.49 2.98 5.95
CA ASN A 121 -7.45 3.28 7.02
C ASN A 121 -6.82 4.14 8.14
N ASP A 122 -5.67 4.71 7.92
CA ASP A 122 -4.94 5.46 8.94
C ASP A 122 -5.48 6.89 9.05
N SER A 123 -6.06 7.23 10.22
CA SER A 123 -6.64 8.55 10.45
C SER A 123 -5.58 9.66 10.47
N GLU A 124 -4.37 9.38 10.92
CA GLU A 124 -3.29 10.38 10.93
C GLU A 124 -2.88 10.75 9.51
N ILE A 125 -2.88 9.77 8.60
CA ILE A 125 -2.61 10.02 7.18
C ILE A 125 -3.74 10.83 6.56
N GLU A 126 -4.99 10.47 6.85
CA GLU A 126 -6.14 11.24 6.38
C GLU A 126 -6.09 12.69 6.87
N ASP A 127 -5.77 12.88 8.14
CA ASP A 127 -5.69 14.22 8.75
C ASP A 127 -4.55 15.07 8.16
N SER A 128 -3.54 14.44 7.55
CA SER A 128 -2.44 15.15 6.89
C SER A 128 -2.85 15.85 5.60
N GLY A 129 -4.07 15.61 5.11
CA GLY A 129 -4.59 16.21 3.88
C GLY A 129 -4.34 15.40 2.62
N LEU A 130 -3.72 14.22 2.73
CA LEU A 130 -3.56 13.32 1.59
C LEU A 130 -4.90 12.66 1.25
N GLY A 131 -5.21 12.52 -0.04
CA GLY A 131 -6.40 11.79 -0.46
C GLY A 131 -6.29 10.32 -0.07
N VAL A 132 -7.29 9.81 0.64
CA VAL A 132 -7.32 8.42 1.10
C VAL A 132 -8.60 7.71 0.66
N VAL A 133 -8.50 6.38 0.53
CA VAL A 133 -9.60 5.48 0.16
C VAL A 133 -9.57 4.28 1.10
N TRP A 134 -10.76 3.88 1.54
CA TRP A 134 -10.85 2.67 2.38
C TRP A 134 -12.18 1.91 2.24
#